data_e9f488c4d0e6e4e2117c2b3c0da4bc67
#
_entry.id   e9f488c4d0e6e4e2117c2b3c0da4bc67
#
_cell.length_a   1.000
_cell.length_b   1.000
_cell.length_c   1.000
_cell.angle_alpha   90.00
_cell.angle_beta   90.00
_cell.angle_gamma   90.00
#
_symmetry.space_group_name_H-M   'P 1'
#
loop_
_entity.id
_entity.type
_entity.pdbx_description
1 polymer ?
#
loop_
_entity_poly.entity_id
_entity_poly.type
_entity_poly.pdbx_seq_one_letter_code
_entity_poly.pdbx_strand_id
1 'polypeptide(L)'
;MSKRILSCVGLMVLMALMTGVLTAAAPMAVTTITLEQGLPATMKVGETYTVMVRVASDQKFTSAQAMPDFQYAGKGVVAVNGGDRVGRNTSALLKVTFKAKSSTAKMPGGVAPVAVVVGVRYGGGTVVVQRFEFNVRVP
;
A
#
# COMPACT_ATOMS: atom_id res chain seq x y z
N MET A 1 -1.66 -6.93 8.33
CA MET A 1 -2.17 -6.38 7.08
C MET A 1 -1.93 -7.27 5.88
N SER A 2 -0.73 -7.74 5.61
CA SER A 2 -0.48 -8.76 4.58
C SER A 2 -1.33 -10.01 4.76
N LYS A 3 -1.72 -10.31 5.99
CA LYS A 3 -2.60 -11.44 6.32
C LYS A 3 -3.98 -11.35 5.64
N ARG A 4 -4.50 -10.14 5.41
CA ARG A 4 -5.80 -9.99 4.76
C ARG A 4 -5.77 -10.41 3.29
N ILE A 5 -4.71 -10.07 2.60
CA ILE A 5 -4.52 -10.44 1.20
C ILE A 5 -4.37 -11.94 1.06
N LEU A 6 -3.51 -12.54 1.88
CA LEU A 6 -3.31 -13.98 1.90
C LEU A 6 -4.59 -14.72 2.28
N SER A 7 -5.37 -14.17 3.23
CA SER A 7 -6.63 -14.74 3.66
C SER A 7 -7.66 -14.75 2.53
N CYS A 8 -7.79 -13.66 1.78
CA CYS A 8 -8.70 -13.59 0.65
C CYS A 8 -8.31 -14.57 -0.46
N VAL A 9 -7.03 -14.62 -0.80
CA VAL A 9 -6.54 -15.55 -1.82
C VAL A 9 -6.73 -17.00 -1.36
N GLY A 10 -6.38 -17.29 -0.12
CA GLY A 10 -6.56 -18.62 0.45
C GLY A 10 -8.01 -19.06 0.50
N LEU A 11 -8.91 -18.18 0.88
CA LEU A 11 -10.34 -18.47 0.93
C LEU A 11 -10.90 -18.77 -0.45
N MET A 12 -10.53 -17.99 -1.46
CA MET A 12 -11.01 -18.22 -2.82
C MET A 12 -10.46 -19.51 -3.42
N VAL A 13 -9.21 -19.83 -3.17
CA VAL A 13 -8.63 -21.13 -3.57
C VAL A 13 -9.33 -22.29 -2.87
N LEU A 14 -9.59 -22.16 -1.57
CA LEU A 14 -10.30 -23.17 -0.81
C LEU A 14 -11.72 -23.39 -1.32
N MET A 15 -12.44 -22.31 -1.64
CA MET A 15 -13.78 -22.42 -2.23
C MET A 15 -13.74 -23.12 -3.59
N ALA A 16 -12.77 -22.83 -4.42
CA ALA A 16 -12.58 -23.49 -5.70
C ALA A 16 -12.34 -24.99 -5.53
N LEU A 17 -11.57 -25.38 -4.52
CA LEU A 17 -11.32 -26.79 -4.19
C LEU A 17 -12.56 -27.48 -3.64
N MET A 18 -13.37 -26.80 -2.83
CA MET A 18 -14.56 -27.39 -2.22
C MET A 18 -15.68 -27.66 -3.22
N THR A 19 -15.80 -26.88 -4.25
CA THR A 19 -16.87 -27.05 -5.24
C THR A 19 -16.58 -28.14 -6.25
N GLY A 20 -15.34 -28.61 -6.35
CA GLY A 20 -14.95 -29.81 -7.13
C GLY A 20 -15.29 -29.84 -8.63
N VAL A 21 -16.02 -28.84 -9.08
CA VAL A 21 -16.54 -28.74 -10.45
C VAL A 21 -15.77 -27.71 -11.26
N LEU A 22 -14.79 -27.09 -10.67
CA LEU A 22 -14.24 -25.87 -11.23
C LEU A 22 -12.95 -26.08 -11.99
N THR A 23 -13.00 -26.95 -12.94
CA THR A 23 -11.93 -27.03 -13.93
C THR A 23 -11.76 -25.77 -14.74
N ALA A 24 -12.78 -24.90 -14.76
CA ALA A 24 -12.77 -23.67 -15.53
C ALA A 24 -12.38 -22.41 -14.72
N ALA A 25 -12.27 -22.51 -13.39
CA ALA A 25 -11.85 -21.37 -12.59
C ALA A 25 -10.36 -21.11 -12.81
N ALA A 26 -10.05 -19.95 -13.36
CA ALA A 26 -8.66 -19.50 -13.45
C ALA A 26 -8.06 -19.44 -12.05
N PRO A 27 -6.82 -19.92 -11.85
CA PRO A 27 -6.15 -19.78 -10.57
C PRO A 27 -6.05 -18.30 -10.21
N MET A 28 -6.33 -17.99 -8.94
CA MET A 28 -6.16 -16.63 -8.44
C MET A 28 -4.69 -16.23 -8.48
N ALA A 29 -4.45 -14.99 -8.86
CA ALA A 29 -3.12 -14.43 -8.80
C ALA A 29 -2.63 -14.40 -7.35
N VAL A 30 -1.40 -14.82 -7.14
CA VAL A 30 -0.72 -14.63 -5.85
C VAL A 30 -0.01 -13.28 -5.89
N THR A 31 -0.46 -12.37 -5.05
CA THR A 31 0.07 -11.00 -4.96
C THR A 31 0.84 -10.83 -3.66
N THR A 32 2.06 -10.37 -3.76
CA THR A 32 2.89 -10.03 -2.60
C THR A 32 3.13 -8.52 -2.60
N ILE A 33 2.77 -7.85 -1.52
CA ILE A 33 2.99 -6.41 -1.34
C ILE A 33 3.89 -6.24 -0.13
N THR A 34 5.10 -5.73 -0.36
CA THR A 34 6.15 -5.63 0.65
C THR A 34 6.57 -4.18 0.83
N LEU A 35 6.58 -3.71 2.07
CA LEU A 35 7.16 -2.41 2.41
C LEU A 35 8.68 -2.53 2.42
N GLU A 36 9.34 -1.92 1.45
CA GLU A 36 10.82 -1.90 1.39
C GLU A 36 11.41 -0.76 2.19
N GLN A 37 10.75 0.38 2.20
CA GLN A 37 11.17 1.55 2.97
C GLN A 37 9.96 2.28 3.51
N GLY A 38 9.89 2.41 4.83
CA GLY A 38 8.86 3.18 5.52
C GLY A 38 9.34 4.58 5.87
N LEU A 39 8.50 5.30 6.63
CA LEU A 39 8.88 6.58 7.20
C LEU A 39 9.64 6.38 8.51
N PRO A 40 10.61 7.25 8.83
CA PRO A 40 11.25 7.23 10.14
C PRO A 40 10.26 7.64 11.23
N ALA A 41 10.54 7.24 12.47
CA ALA A 41 9.72 7.63 13.61
C ALA A 41 9.76 9.13 13.90
N THR A 42 10.85 9.79 13.52
CA THR A 42 11.05 11.22 13.72
C THR A 42 11.59 11.86 12.45
N MET A 43 11.00 13.00 12.09
CA MET A 43 11.45 13.86 10.99
C MET A 43 11.64 15.28 11.49
N LYS A 44 12.57 16.00 10.90
CA LYS A 44 12.72 17.43 11.10
C LYS A 44 11.89 18.20 10.09
N VAL A 45 11.40 19.37 10.46
CA VAL A 45 10.68 20.24 9.51
C VAL A 45 11.53 20.49 8.28
N GLY A 46 10.95 20.28 7.11
CA GLY A 46 11.61 20.43 5.82
C GLY A 46 12.22 19.16 5.26
N GLU A 47 12.41 18.10 6.07
CA GLU A 47 12.90 16.81 5.56
C GLU A 47 11.84 16.11 4.71
N THR A 48 12.34 15.39 3.72
CA THR A 48 11.51 14.51 2.87
C THR A 48 12.00 13.08 2.97
N TYR A 49 11.04 12.14 2.97
CA TYR A 49 11.32 10.70 2.91
C TYR A 49 10.37 10.04 1.92
N THR A 50 10.87 9.03 1.24
CA THR A 50 10.10 8.27 0.27
C THR A 50 9.75 6.91 0.83
N VAL A 51 8.46 6.60 0.89
CA VAL A 51 7.95 5.26 1.16
C VAL A 51 8.08 4.46 -0.12
N MET A 52 8.66 3.29 -0.03
CA MET A 52 8.82 2.37 -1.18
C MET A 52 8.09 1.07 -0.89
N VAL A 53 7.23 0.70 -1.81
CA VAL A 53 6.46 -0.55 -1.72
C VAL A 53 6.70 -1.37 -2.97
N ARG A 54 7.09 -2.61 -2.80
CA ARG A 54 7.27 -3.54 -3.89
C ARG A 54 6.04 -4.42 -4.03
N VAL A 55 5.54 -4.49 -5.26
CA VAL A 55 4.49 -5.40 -5.66
C VAL A 55 5.09 -6.49 -6.53
N ALA A 56 4.77 -7.73 -6.25
CA ALA A 56 5.13 -8.87 -7.07
C ALA A 56 3.91 -9.78 -7.25
N SER A 57 3.72 -10.28 -8.44
CA SER A 57 2.60 -11.15 -8.77
C SER A 57 3.05 -12.26 -9.70
N ASP A 58 2.46 -13.43 -9.57
CA ASP A 58 2.66 -14.55 -10.47
C ASP A 58 1.89 -14.40 -11.80
N GLN A 59 0.97 -13.44 -11.86
CA GLN A 59 0.20 -13.09 -13.05
C GLN A 59 0.29 -11.60 -13.33
N LYS A 60 0.12 -11.22 -14.58
CA LYS A 60 0.11 -9.80 -14.96
C LYS A 60 -1.09 -9.10 -14.34
N PHE A 61 -0.84 -8.05 -13.58
CA PHE A 61 -1.87 -7.10 -13.18
C PHE A 61 -2.10 -6.05 -14.28
N THR A 62 -3.25 -5.41 -14.28
CA THR A 62 -3.55 -4.30 -15.21
C THR A 62 -2.96 -2.99 -14.71
N SER A 63 -2.91 -2.81 -13.40
CA SER A 63 -2.24 -1.66 -12.77
C SER A 63 -1.91 -1.96 -11.32
N ALA A 64 -0.87 -1.32 -10.82
CA ALA A 64 -0.52 -1.24 -9.41
C ALA A 64 -0.35 0.22 -9.04
N GLN A 65 -0.87 0.63 -7.89
CA GLN A 65 -0.91 2.03 -7.48
C GLN A 65 -0.64 2.13 -5.98
N ALA A 66 0.15 3.13 -5.59
CA ALA A 66 0.32 3.53 -4.21
C ALA A 66 -0.12 4.97 -4.05
N MET A 67 -0.95 5.25 -3.05
CA MET A 67 -1.49 6.58 -2.80
C MET A 67 -1.38 6.93 -1.33
N PRO A 68 -1.09 8.21 -0.99
CA PRO A 68 -1.23 8.66 0.38
C PRO A 68 -2.70 8.64 0.79
N ASP A 69 -2.97 8.38 2.06
CA ASP A 69 -4.31 8.52 2.61
C ASP A 69 -4.56 9.99 2.95
N PHE A 70 -5.43 10.62 2.18
CA PHE A 70 -5.73 12.05 2.32
C PHE A 70 -6.51 12.42 3.58
N GLN A 71 -7.01 11.47 4.36
CA GLN A 71 -7.64 11.75 5.66
C GLN A 71 -6.67 12.45 6.62
N TYR A 72 -5.39 12.24 6.44
CA TYR A 72 -4.34 12.81 7.28
C TYR A 72 -3.59 13.98 6.64
N ALA A 73 -4.03 14.40 5.46
CA ALA A 73 -3.37 15.47 4.73
C ALA A 73 -3.37 16.80 5.49
N GLY A 74 -2.25 17.49 5.44
CA GLY A 74 -2.11 18.82 6.02
C GLY A 74 -1.77 18.88 7.51
N LYS A 75 -1.57 17.73 8.15
CA LYS A 75 -1.34 17.67 9.60
C LYS A 75 0.09 17.26 9.93
N GLY A 76 1.01 18.18 9.77
CA GLY A 76 2.41 18.01 10.16
C GLY A 76 3.27 17.34 9.08
N VAL A 77 2.85 16.21 8.56
CA VAL A 77 3.52 15.49 7.47
C VAL A 77 2.56 15.40 6.30
N VAL A 78 3.00 15.82 5.14
CA VAL A 78 2.17 15.89 3.93
C VAL A 78 2.80 15.13 2.78
N ALA A 79 1.97 14.59 1.91
CA ALA A 79 2.45 13.99 0.67
C ALA A 79 2.91 15.06 -0.31
N VAL A 80 4.10 14.86 -0.89
CA VAL A 80 4.66 15.77 -1.89
C VAL A 80 4.05 15.49 -3.27
N ASN A 81 3.69 14.24 -3.53
CA ASN A 81 3.06 13.83 -4.76
C ASN A 81 1.75 13.08 -4.47
N GLY A 82 0.91 12.94 -5.48
CA GLY A 82 -0.39 12.26 -5.38
C GLY A 82 -0.31 10.74 -5.37
N GLY A 83 0.88 10.17 -5.38
CA GLY A 83 1.10 8.75 -5.43
C GLY A 83 1.86 8.32 -6.67
N ASP A 84 1.91 7.02 -6.88
CA ASP A 84 2.64 6.39 -7.97
C ASP A 84 1.80 5.29 -8.59
N ARG A 85 1.92 5.09 -9.88
CA ARG A 85 1.16 4.09 -10.62
C ARG A 85 2.00 3.47 -11.71
N VAL A 86 1.90 2.16 -11.81
CA VAL A 86 2.50 1.36 -12.88
C VAL A 86 1.39 0.63 -13.62
N GLY A 87 1.46 0.62 -14.93
CA GLY A 87 0.52 -0.12 -15.78
C GLY A 87 0.77 -1.62 -15.74
N ARG A 88 0.38 -2.28 -16.80
CA ARG A 88 0.43 -3.74 -16.90
C ARG A 88 1.83 -4.31 -16.69
N ASN A 89 1.98 -5.16 -15.67
CA ASN A 89 3.25 -5.79 -15.32
C ASN A 89 3.02 -6.96 -14.34
N THR A 90 4.09 -7.66 -13.98
CA THR A 90 4.10 -8.65 -12.89
C THR A 90 4.83 -8.15 -11.65
N SER A 91 5.51 -7.02 -11.74
CA SER A 91 6.19 -6.40 -10.61
C SER A 91 6.20 -4.88 -10.74
N ALA A 92 6.28 -4.20 -9.61
CA ALA A 92 6.40 -2.75 -9.56
C ALA A 92 7.08 -2.32 -8.26
N LEU A 93 7.85 -1.25 -8.34
CA LEU A 93 8.33 -0.52 -7.17
C LEU A 93 7.61 0.82 -7.13
N LEU A 94 6.72 0.99 -6.17
CA LEU A 94 5.88 2.18 -6.03
C LEU A 94 6.47 3.09 -4.96
N LYS A 95 6.48 4.40 -5.24
CA LYS A 95 7.12 5.41 -4.39
C LYS A 95 6.15 6.52 -4.04
N VAL A 96 6.02 6.82 -2.76
CA VAL A 96 5.25 7.96 -2.28
C VAL A 96 6.15 8.79 -1.37
N THR A 97 6.34 10.06 -1.70
CA THR A 97 7.23 10.96 -0.97
C THR A 97 6.43 11.86 -0.03
N PHE A 98 6.90 11.96 1.20
CA PHE A 98 6.32 12.78 2.25
C PHE A 98 7.32 13.83 2.73
N LYS A 99 6.80 14.97 3.16
CA LYS A 99 7.58 16.08 3.72
C LYS A 99 7.03 16.44 5.09
N ALA A 100 7.92 16.60 6.05
CA ALA A 100 7.58 17.19 7.34
C ALA A 100 7.38 18.70 7.15
N LYS A 101 6.15 19.17 7.31
CA LYS A 101 5.76 20.55 7.07
C LYS A 101 5.75 21.39 8.33
N SER A 102 5.30 20.83 9.44
CA SER A 102 5.17 21.55 10.70
C SER A 102 5.28 20.60 11.89
N SER A 103 5.54 21.15 13.07
CA SER A 103 5.62 20.40 14.32
C SER A 103 4.33 19.64 14.61
N THR A 104 4.46 18.42 15.14
CA THR A 104 3.35 17.59 15.60
C THR A 104 3.13 17.67 17.10
N ALA A 105 3.83 18.55 17.81
CA ALA A 105 3.80 18.64 19.28
C ALA A 105 2.40 18.84 19.84
N LYS A 106 1.52 19.55 19.11
CA LYS A 106 0.13 19.81 19.52
C LYS A 106 -0.86 18.75 19.04
N MET A 107 -0.40 17.75 18.32
CA MET A 107 -1.25 16.64 17.85
C MET A 107 -1.39 15.57 18.94
N PRO A 108 -2.47 14.77 18.90
CA PRO A 108 -2.64 13.67 19.83
C PRO A 108 -1.41 12.73 19.84
N GLY A 109 -0.85 12.48 21.03
CA GLY A 109 0.37 11.69 21.17
C GLY A 109 1.64 12.34 20.63
N GLY A 110 1.58 13.59 20.13
CA GLY A 110 2.72 14.28 19.55
C GLY A 110 3.19 13.71 18.21
N VAL A 111 2.35 12.97 17.52
CA VAL A 111 2.70 12.33 16.24
C VAL A 111 1.65 12.63 15.17
N ALA A 112 2.10 12.65 13.92
CA ALA A 112 1.21 12.71 12.75
C ALA A 112 0.97 11.29 12.24
N PRO A 113 -0.29 10.83 12.15
CA PRO A 113 -0.60 9.59 11.47
C PRO A 113 -0.45 9.78 9.96
N VAL A 114 0.24 8.86 9.31
CA VAL A 114 0.45 8.85 7.87
C VAL A 114 0.16 7.44 7.36
N ALA A 115 -0.52 7.33 6.25
CA ALA A 115 -0.79 6.04 5.66
C ALA A 115 -0.60 6.07 4.15
N VAL A 116 -0.17 4.92 3.62
CA VAL A 116 -0.08 4.64 2.19
C VAL A 116 -0.96 3.45 1.88
N VAL A 117 -1.83 3.60 0.90
CA VAL A 117 -2.72 2.54 0.42
C VAL A 117 -2.21 2.07 -0.93
N VAL A 118 -1.98 0.77 -1.03
CA VAL A 118 -1.52 0.14 -2.27
C VAL A 118 -2.64 -0.72 -2.81
N GLY A 119 -2.97 -0.53 -4.08
CA GLY A 119 -3.97 -1.32 -4.79
C GLY A 119 -3.37 -1.97 -6.02
N VAL A 120 -3.66 -3.24 -6.22
CA VAL A 120 -3.27 -4.00 -7.40
C VAL A 120 -4.53 -4.50 -8.09
N ARG A 121 -4.73 -4.10 -9.31
CA ARG A 121 -5.92 -4.43 -10.08
C ARG A 121 -5.60 -5.46 -11.16
N TYR A 122 -6.46 -6.44 -11.29
CA TYR A 122 -6.36 -7.50 -12.30
C TYR A 122 -7.50 -7.40 -13.32
N GLY A 123 -7.31 -8.02 -14.47
CA GLY A 123 -8.22 -7.93 -15.61
C GLY A 123 -9.64 -8.43 -15.37
N GLY A 124 -9.86 -9.28 -14.38
CA GLY A 124 -11.20 -9.76 -14.01
C GLY A 124 -11.95 -8.84 -13.05
N GLY A 125 -11.42 -7.68 -12.72
CA GLY A 125 -12.00 -6.76 -11.75
C GLY A 125 -11.55 -7.03 -10.31
N THR A 126 -10.75 -8.05 -10.07
CA THR A 126 -10.19 -8.32 -8.74
C THR A 126 -9.20 -7.22 -8.35
N VAL A 127 -9.32 -6.74 -7.12
CA VAL A 127 -8.42 -5.74 -6.55
C VAL A 127 -7.86 -6.27 -5.24
N VAL A 128 -6.54 -6.23 -5.11
CA VAL A 128 -5.84 -6.55 -3.86
C VAL A 128 -5.37 -5.26 -3.24
N VAL A 129 -5.70 -5.03 -1.96
CA VAL A 129 -5.41 -3.78 -1.26
C VAL A 129 -4.61 -4.06 0.00
N GLN A 130 -3.57 -3.26 0.21
CA GLN A 130 -2.75 -3.27 1.42
C GLN A 130 -2.57 -1.84 1.92
N ARG A 131 -2.73 -1.65 3.23
CA ARG A 131 -2.50 -0.37 3.89
C ARG A 131 -1.27 -0.43 4.78
N PHE A 132 -0.41 0.56 4.68
CA PHE A 132 0.74 0.75 5.57
C PHE A 132 0.56 2.04 6.37
N GLU A 133 0.69 1.96 7.68
CA GLU A 133 0.48 3.07 8.59
C GLU A 133 1.78 3.42 9.32
N PHE A 134 2.01 4.72 9.49
CA PHE A 134 3.17 5.26 10.17
C PHE A 134 2.74 6.35 11.14
N ASN A 135 3.41 6.45 12.28
CA ASN A 135 3.27 7.57 13.19
C ASN A 135 4.59 8.32 13.20
N VAL A 136 4.57 9.56 12.77
CA VAL A 136 5.77 10.38 12.63
C VAL A 136 5.74 11.53 13.61
N ARG A 137 6.81 11.66 14.36
CA ARG A 137 7.02 12.80 15.27
C ARG A 137 7.84 13.86 14.54
N VAL A 138 7.32 15.08 14.53
CA VAL A 138 8.03 16.27 14.07
C VAL A 138 8.16 17.20 15.26
N PRO A 139 9.34 17.33 15.86
CA PRO A 139 9.56 18.19 17.03
C PRO A 139 9.33 19.67 16.74
#